data_1eeeb6c623fc3d3ed9df71ca06a6b80c
#
_entry.id   1eeeb6c623fc3d3ed9df71ca06a6b80c
#
_cell.length_a   1.000
_cell.length_b   1.000
_cell.length_c   1.000
_cell.angle_alpha   90.00
_cell.angle_beta   90.00
_cell.angle_gamma   90.00
#
_symmetry.space_group_name_H-M   'P 1'
#
loop_
_entity.id
_entity.type
_entity.pdbx_description
1 polymer ?
#
loop_
_entity_poly.entity_id
_entity_poly.type
_entity_poly.pdbx_seq_one_letter_code
_entity_poly.pdbx_strand_id
1 'polypeptide(L)'
;MASFVIEGGHSLSGDIYPQGAKNEVLQIICATLLTAEEVTVHNIPDILDVNNLIQLMRDMGVNVSKKGIDTYSFQAANVDFAYLESDEFLKRCSSLRGSVMLVGPMVARFGKAMISKPGGDKIGRRRLDTHFIGIRNLGADFVYNERREVYEISARQLQGSYMLLDEASVTGTANIVMTAVLAKGKTTIYNAACEPYIQQLCRMLNRMGAKIEGIASNLLTIEGVDELHGTDHTILPDMIEVGSFIGMAAMTKSELTIKNVSHENLGIIPDSFRRLGIKMEQRGDDIHVPAQDTYQIESFIDGSIMTIADAP
;
A
#
# COMPACT_ATOMS: atom_id res chain seq x y z
N MET A 1 23.35 -14.08 -11.75
CA MET A 1 22.68 -12.79 -11.65
C MET A 1 22.14 -12.46 -13.04
N ALA A 2 20.88 -12.06 -13.16
CA ALA A 2 20.38 -11.49 -14.40
C ALA A 2 20.87 -10.04 -14.51
N SER A 3 21.20 -9.60 -15.71
CA SER A 3 21.64 -8.22 -16.01
C SER A 3 20.83 -7.68 -17.17
N PHE A 4 20.53 -6.39 -17.13
CA PHE A 4 19.96 -5.67 -18.26
C PHE A 4 21.08 -4.98 -19.03
N VAL A 5 21.01 -5.04 -20.36
CA VAL A 5 21.85 -4.23 -21.24
C VAL A 5 20.93 -3.17 -21.86
N ILE A 6 21.24 -1.91 -21.60
CA ILE A 6 20.43 -0.78 -22.06
C ILE A 6 21.26 0.02 -23.08
N GLU A 7 20.70 0.14 -24.29
CA GLU A 7 21.24 1.01 -25.33
C GLU A 7 20.38 2.29 -25.39
N GLY A 8 21.00 3.42 -25.00
CA GLY A 8 20.32 4.71 -24.92
C GLY A 8 20.35 5.47 -26.25
N GLY A 9 19.72 6.68 -26.26
CA GLY A 9 19.74 7.57 -27.43
C GLY A 9 18.63 7.32 -28.45
N HIS A 10 17.69 6.43 -28.15
CA HIS A 10 16.54 6.14 -28.99
C HIS A 10 15.27 6.78 -28.46
N SER A 11 14.42 7.33 -29.34
CA SER A 11 13.06 7.71 -29.00
C SER A 11 12.16 6.49 -28.97
N LEU A 12 11.19 6.50 -28.03
CA LEU A 12 10.18 5.46 -27.88
C LEU A 12 8.86 5.91 -28.50
N SER A 13 8.00 4.96 -28.87
CA SER A 13 6.66 5.24 -29.35
C SER A 13 5.72 4.06 -29.09
N GLY A 14 4.44 4.35 -28.96
CA GLY A 14 3.39 3.34 -28.80
C GLY A 14 2.65 3.42 -27.47
N ASP A 15 1.98 2.34 -27.13
CA ASP A 15 1.16 2.23 -25.93
C ASP A 15 1.91 1.48 -24.83
N ILE A 16 1.77 1.94 -23.58
CA ILE A 16 2.31 1.28 -22.39
C ILE A 16 1.22 1.18 -21.33
N TYR A 17 1.21 0.07 -20.58
CA TYR A 17 0.22 -0.22 -19.56
C TYR A 17 0.89 -0.28 -18.19
N PRO A 18 0.47 0.54 -17.21
CA PRO A 18 0.92 0.39 -15.84
C PRO A 18 0.39 -0.91 -15.23
N GLN A 19 1.20 -1.56 -14.40
CA GLN A 19 0.77 -2.72 -13.62
C GLN A 19 -0.11 -2.30 -12.44
N GLY A 20 -0.67 -3.28 -11.74
CA GLY A 20 -1.36 -3.04 -10.48
C GLY A 20 -0.43 -2.44 -9.42
N ALA A 21 -0.95 -1.50 -8.63
CA ALA A 21 -0.17 -0.74 -7.65
C ALA A 21 0.43 -1.63 -6.55
N LYS A 22 1.77 -1.72 -6.52
CA LYS A 22 2.52 -2.50 -5.52
C LYS A 22 2.12 -2.13 -4.09
N ASN A 23 2.08 -0.84 -3.80
CA ASN A 23 1.84 -0.36 -2.43
C ASN A 23 0.40 -0.59 -1.97
N GLU A 24 -0.55 -0.66 -2.89
CA GLU A 24 -1.92 -1.04 -2.60
C GLU A 24 -2.05 -2.53 -2.36
N VAL A 25 -1.55 -3.36 -3.27
CA VAL A 25 -1.74 -4.82 -3.21
C VAL A 25 -1.15 -5.43 -1.93
N LEU A 26 -0.02 -4.93 -1.44
CA LEU A 26 0.58 -5.41 -0.19
C LEU A 26 -0.36 -5.18 1.01
N GLN A 27 -1.05 -4.03 1.08
CA GLN A 27 -2.03 -3.73 2.12
C GLN A 27 -3.28 -4.60 1.97
N ILE A 28 -3.81 -4.71 0.76
CA ILE A 28 -5.02 -5.45 0.44
C ILE A 28 -4.86 -6.95 0.75
N ILE A 29 -3.73 -7.56 0.37
CA ILE A 29 -3.45 -8.97 0.68
C ILE A 29 -3.41 -9.18 2.20
N CYS A 30 -2.75 -8.29 2.96
CA CYS A 30 -2.72 -8.41 4.42
C CYS A 30 -4.12 -8.22 5.04
N ALA A 31 -4.95 -7.31 4.50
CA ALA A 31 -6.30 -7.07 4.98
C ALA A 31 -7.23 -8.28 4.82
N THR A 32 -6.93 -9.22 3.91
CA THR A 32 -7.72 -10.47 3.77
C THR A 32 -7.69 -11.34 5.04
N LEU A 33 -6.70 -11.16 5.92
CA LEU A 33 -6.65 -11.82 7.22
C LEU A 33 -7.75 -11.37 8.20
N LEU A 34 -8.41 -10.25 7.94
CA LEU A 34 -9.45 -9.71 8.82
C LEU A 34 -10.77 -10.48 8.76
N THR A 35 -10.95 -11.38 7.81
CA THR A 35 -12.14 -12.24 7.68
C THR A 35 -11.78 -13.70 7.47
N ALA A 36 -12.72 -14.60 7.80
CA ALA A 36 -12.63 -16.03 7.46
C ALA A 36 -13.22 -16.33 6.07
N GLU A 37 -13.95 -15.39 5.51
CA GLU A 37 -14.59 -15.54 4.20
C GLU A 37 -13.60 -15.30 3.06
N GLU A 38 -13.98 -15.71 1.86
CA GLU A 38 -13.14 -15.52 0.66
C GLU A 38 -13.14 -14.06 0.23
N VAL A 39 -11.95 -13.52 -0.01
CA VAL A 39 -11.72 -12.20 -0.64
C VAL A 39 -11.03 -12.42 -1.97
N THR A 40 -11.63 -11.93 -3.06
CA THR A 40 -11.05 -12.00 -4.40
C THR A 40 -10.39 -10.67 -4.75
N VAL A 41 -9.15 -10.74 -5.24
CA VAL A 41 -8.36 -9.55 -5.61
C VAL A 41 -7.91 -9.69 -7.06
N HIS A 42 -8.19 -8.65 -7.85
CA HIS A 42 -7.90 -8.53 -9.28
C HIS A 42 -6.78 -7.54 -9.53
N ASN A 43 -6.14 -7.62 -10.70
CA ASN A 43 -5.04 -6.76 -11.14
C ASN A 43 -3.83 -6.82 -10.19
N ILE A 44 -3.51 -8.01 -9.68
CA ILE A 44 -2.32 -8.25 -8.85
C ILE A 44 -1.08 -8.28 -9.76
N PRO A 45 -0.07 -7.39 -9.55
CA PRO A 45 1.13 -7.39 -10.35
C PRO A 45 2.02 -8.61 -10.08
N ASP A 46 2.63 -9.15 -11.13
CA ASP A 46 3.58 -10.27 -11.02
C ASP A 46 4.99 -9.75 -10.71
N ILE A 47 5.20 -9.36 -9.46
CA ILE A 47 6.47 -8.87 -8.96
C ILE A 47 6.93 -9.64 -7.72
N LEU A 48 8.24 -9.66 -7.49
CA LEU A 48 8.88 -10.50 -6.46
C LEU A 48 8.29 -10.29 -5.06
N ASP A 49 8.13 -9.05 -4.62
CA ASP A 49 7.61 -8.74 -3.28
C ASP A 49 6.18 -9.24 -3.08
N VAL A 50 5.34 -9.12 -4.11
CA VAL A 50 3.94 -9.57 -4.07
C VAL A 50 3.88 -11.09 -4.07
N ASN A 51 4.67 -11.74 -4.92
CA ASN A 51 4.75 -13.20 -4.95
C ASN A 51 5.28 -13.78 -3.63
N ASN A 52 6.27 -13.12 -3.01
CA ASN A 52 6.77 -13.50 -1.70
C ASN A 52 5.69 -13.34 -0.61
N LEU A 53 4.89 -12.28 -0.64
CA LEU A 53 3.78 -12.10 0.30
C LEU A 53 2.70 -13.15 0.08
N ILE A 54 2.31 -13.44 -1.16
CA ILE A 54 1.35 -14.49 -1.49
C ILE A 54 1.83 -15.85 -0.98
N GLN A 55 3.12 -16.16 -1.15
CA GLN A 55 3.69 -17.40 -0.63
C GLN A 55 3.68 -17.42 0.90
N LEU A 56 4.03 -16.30 1.55
CA LEU A 56 3.97 -16.17 3.00
C LEU A 56 2.55 -16.40 3.53
N MET A 57 1.52 -15.87 2.87
CA MET A 57 0.12 -16.10 3.22
C MET A 57 -0.25 -17.60 3.14
N ARG A 58 0.21 -18.31 2.09
CA ARG A 58 0.01 -19.77 1.97
C ARG A 58 0.66 -20.53 3.12
N ASP A 59 1.91 -20.18 3.44
CA ASP A 59 2.66 -20.83 4.52
C ASP A 59 2.03 -20.56 5.90
N MET A 60 1.35 -19.40 6.07
CA MET A 60 0.53 -19.07 7.24
C MET A 60 -0.79 -19.87 7.31
N GLY A 61 -1.10 -20.72 6.34
CA GLY A 61 -2.34 -21.51 6.31
C GLY A 61 -3.52 -20.83 5.61
N VAL A 62 -3.32 -19.68 4.97
CA VAL A 62 -4.36 -19.05 4.15
C VAL A 62 -4.54 -19.85 2.86
N ASN A 63 -5.79 -20.21 2.55
CA ASN A 63 -6.11 -20.85 1.28
C ASN A 63 -6.04 -19.80 0.17
N VAL A 64 -5.00 -19.89 -0.69
CA VAL A 64 -4.78 -18.94 -1.79
C VAL A 64 -4.91 -19.66 -3.13
N SER A 65 -5.91 -19.31 -3.91
CA SER A 65 -6.20 -19.86 -5.22
C SER A 65 -6.01 -18.83 -6.32
N LYS A 66 -5.26 -19.19 -7.36
CA LYS A 66 -5.14 -18.36 -8.57
C LYS A 66 -6.36 -18.59 -9.46
N LYS A 67 -7.17 -17.56 -9.68
CA LYS A 67 -8.41 -17.59 -10.47
C LYS A 67 -8.22 -17.09 -11.92
N GLY A 68 -7.18 -16.33 -12.19
CA GLY A 68 -6.89 -15.72 -13.50
C GLY A 68 -5.41 -15.40 -13.66
N ILE A 69 -5.05 -14.62 -14.67
CA ILE A 69 -3.65 -14.25 -14.92
C ILE A 69 -3.12 -13.42 -13.75
N ASP A 70 -3.92 -12.44 -13.29
CA ASP A 70 -3.63 -11.44 -12.27
C ASP A 70 -4.67 -11.46 -11.13
N THR A 71 -5.46 -12.52 -11.02
CA THR A 71 -6.56 -12.64 -10.07
C THR A 71 -6.31 -13.78 -9.10
N TYR A 72 -6.44 -13.50 -7.80
CA TYR A 72 -6.30 -14.47 -6.72
C TYR A 72 -7.44 -14.33 -5.73
N SER A 73 -7.85 -15.46 -5.14
CA SER A 73 -8.69 -15.46 -3.96
C SER A 73 -7.90 -15.89 -2.73
N PHE A 74 -8.25 -15.27 -1.60
CA PHE A 74 -7.65 -15.50 -0.30
C PHE A 74 -8.74 -15.85 0.70
N GLN A 75 -8.58 -16.95 1.44
CA GLN A 75 -9.50 -17.33 2.50
C GLN A 75 -8.71 -17.71 3.76
N ALA A 76 -8.76 -16.84 4.77
CA ALA A 76 -8.03 -16.98 6.02
C ALA A 76 -8.89 -17.62 7.12
N ALA A 77 -9.57 -18.72 6.81
CA ALA A 77 -10.40 -19.43 7.77
C ALA A 77 -9.55 -20.10 8.87
N ASN A 78 -8.39 -20.65 8.48
CA ASN A 78 -7.48 -21.37 9.38
C ASN A 78 -6.08 -20.80 9.24
N VAL A 79 -5.57 -20.13 10.29
CA VAL A 79 -4.20 -19.61 10.35
C VAL A 79 -3.37 -20.53 11.23
N ASP A 80 -2.19 -20.93 10.73
CA ASP A 80 -1.26 -21.80 11.46
C ASP A 80 -0.39 -20.98 12.43
N PHE A 81 -0.79 -20.92 13.69
CA PHE A 81 -0.05 -20.23 14.74
C PHE A 81 1.30 -20.86 15.08
N ALA A 82 1.47 -22.18 14.86
CA ALA A 82 2.76 -22.82 15.08
C ALA A 82 3.78 -22.33 14.03
N TYR A 83 3.34 -22.16 12.78
CA TYR A 83 4.20 -21.57 11.74
C TYR A 83 4.58 -20.13 12.07
N LEU A 84 3.64 -19.30 12.55
CA LEU A 84 3.89 -17.89 12.91
C LEU A 84 4.95 -17.72 14.02
N GLU A 85 5.13 -18.73 14.86
CA GLU A 85 6.15 -18.74 15.92
C GLU A 85 7.49 -19.34 15.45
N SER A 86 7.58 -19.82 14.20
CA SER A 86 8.76 -20.47 13.65
C SER A 86 9.85 -19.49 13.22
N ASP A 87 11.09 -19.94 13.23
CA ASP A 87 12.22 -19.16 12.70
C ASP A 87 12.14 -18.97 11.19
N GLU A 88 11.46 -19.86 10.47
CA GLU A 88 11.22 -19.73 9.03
C GLU A 88 10.32 -18.52 8.74
N PHE A 89 9.19 -18.39 9.44
CA PHE A 89 8.31 -17.23 9.33
C PHE A 89 9.07 -15.93 9.59
N LEU A 90 9.83 -15.86 10.68
CA LEU A 90 10.62 -14.68 11.04
C LEU A 90 11.67 -14.32 9.96
N LYS A 91 12.34 -15.32 9.41
CA LYS A 91 13.30 -15.14 8.31
C LYS A 91 12.61 -14.59 7.05
N ARG A 92 11.43 -15.09 6.68
CA ARG A 92 10.65 -14.57 5.54
C ARG A 92 10.20 -13.14 5.79
N CYS A 93 9.69 -12.82 6.98
CA CYS A 93 9.33 -11.46 7.37
C CYS A 93 10.53 -10.51 7.29
N SER A 94 11.71 -10.95 7.72
CA SER A 94 12.92 -10.12 7.66
C SER A 94 13.42 -9.84 6.24
N SER A 95 13.00 -10.61 5.24
CA SER A 95 13.35 -10.40 3.84
C SER A 95 12.33 -9.54 3.07
N LEU A 96 11.14 -9.32 3.62
CA LEU A 96 10.02 -8.63 2.98
C LEU A 96 9.57 -7.43 3.81
N ARG A 97 9.80 -6.21 3.33
CA ARG A 97 9.38 -4.99 4.04
C ARG A 97 7.86 -4.95 4.28
N GLY A 98 7.08 -5.40 3.32
CA GLY A 98 5.61 -5.45 3.38
C GLY A 98 5.06 -6.34 4.50
N SER A 99 5.88 -7.24 5.08
CA SER A 99 5.46 -8.13 6.17
C SER A 99 4.99 -7.37 7.42
N VAL A 100 5.44 -6.12 7.63
CA VAL A 100 4.95 -5.28 8.75
C VAL A 100 3.43 -5.06 8.69
N MET A 101 2.84 -5.14 7.50
CA MET A 101 1.40 -4.97 7.29
C MET A 101 0.56 -6.13 7.86
N LEU A 102 1.18 -7.26 8.17
CA LEU A 102 0.52 -8.38 8.83
C LEU A 102 0.16 -8.08 10.29
N VAL A 103 0.88 -7.16 10.93
CA VAL A 103 0.72 -6.89 12.39
C VAL A 103 -0.70 -6.44 12.71
N GLY A 104 -1.23 -5.46 11.99
CA GLY A 104 -2.57 -4.91 12.23
C GLY A 104 -3.67 -5.98 12.20
N PRO A 105 -3.87 -6.67 11.07
CA PRO A 105 -4.91 -7.69 10.96
C PRO A 105 -4.70 -8.88 11.90
N MET A 106 -3.45 -9.29 12.16
CA MET A 106 -3.17 -10.38 13.09
C MET A 106 -3.56 -10.02 14.53
N VAL A 107 -3.21 -8.82 15.00
CA VAL A 107 -3.60 -8.35 16.33
C VAL A 107 -5.10 -8.13 16.42
N ALA A 108 -5.71 -7.54 15.36
CA ALA A 108 -7.14 -7.23 15.34
C ALA A 108 -8.01 -8.48 15.45
N ARG A 109 -7.72 -9.50 14.66
CA ARG A 109 -8.57 -10.70 14.60
C ARG A 109 -8.16 -11.80 15.56
N PHE A 110 -6.87 -11.95 15.82
CA PHE A 110 -6.35 -13.09 16.60
C PHE A 110 -5.75 -12.69 17.94
N GLY A 111 -5.69 -11.40 18.26
CA GLY A 111 -5.17 -10.88 19.51
C GLY A 111 -3.65 -11.00 19.68
N LYS A 112 -2.92 -11.49 18.66
CA LYS A 112 -1.47 -11.62 18.73
C LYS A 112 -0.80 -11.49 17.37
N ALA A 113 0.41 -10.96 17.34
CA ALA A 113 1.31 -10.97 16.20
C ALA A 113 2.76 -11.11 16.67
N MET A 114 3.61 -11.65 15.82
CA MET A 114 5.06 -11.68 16.02
C MET A 114 5.72 -11.23 14.73
N ILE A 115 6.72 -10.36 14.83
CA ILE A 115 7.43 -9.88 13.65
C ILE A 115 8.90 -9.60 13.99
N SER A 116 9.80 -10.06 13.14
CA SER A 116 11.19 -9.62 13.14
C SER A 116 11.30 -8.21 12.58
N LYS A 117 12.44 -7.55 12.77
CA LYS A 117 12.72 -6.27 12.12
C LYS A 117 12.59 -6.44 10.60
N PRO A 118 11.61 -5.77 9.95
CA PRO A 118 11.40 -5.96 8.52
C PRO A 118 12.59 -5.50 7.71
N GLY A 119 12.98 -6.31 6.73
CA GLY A 119 14.06 -6.03 5.80
C GLY A 119 13.62 -5.17 4.61
N GLY A 120 14.13 -5.52 3.42
CA GLY A 120 13.88 -4.84 2.15
C GLY A 120 15.04 -3.92 1.75
N ASP A 121 14.81 -3.08 0.74
CA ASP A 121 15.83 -2.22 0.16
C ASP A 121 16.41 -1.22 1.16
N LYS A 122 17.73 -1.04 1.10
CA LYS A 122 18.47 -0.10 1.96
C LYS A 122 18.44 1.32 1.38
N ILE A 123 17.25 1.92 1.29
CA ILE A 123 17.04 3.26 0.75
C ILE A 123 16.98 4.36 1.82
N GLY A 124 17.41 4.07 3.04
CA GLY A 124 17.42 4.99 4.16
C GLY A 124 16.74 4.45 5.42
N ARG A 125 16.73 5.27 6.49
CA ARG A 125 16.07 4.91 7.75
C ARG A 125 14.56 5.02 7.59
N ARG A 126 13.86 3.90 7.73
CA ARG A 126 12.40 3.83 7.73
C ARG A 126 11.91 3.42 9.11
N ARG A 127 11.31 4.35 9.80
CA ARG A 127 10.78 4.13 11.16
C ARG A 127 9.55 3.24 11.12
N LEU A 128 9.35 2.50 12.20
CA LEU A 128 8.14 1.69 12.45
C LEU A 128 7.32 2.26 13.61
N ASP A 129 7.78 3.38 14.17
CA ASP A 129 7.17 3.97 15.37
C ASP A 129 5.69 4.25 15.16
N THR A 130 5.30 4.82 14.01
CA THR A 130 3.89 5.13 13.70
C THR A 130 3.00 3.89 13.79
N HIS A 131 3.47 2.75 13.26
CA HIS A 131 2.72 1.48 13.38
C HIS A 131 2.52 1.09 14.84
N PHE A 132 3.61 1.04 15.61
CA PHE A 132 3.59 0.52 16.97
C PHE A 132 2.89 1.45 17.94
N ILE A 133 3.12 2.77 17.82
CA ILE A 133 2.45 3.77 18.66
C ILE A 133 0.93 3.73 18.39
N GLY A 134 0.52 3.69 17.13
CA GLY A 134 -0.90 3.65 16.77
C GLY A 134 -1.61 2.39 17.31
N ILE A 135 -1.01 1.20 17.12
CA ILE A 135 -1.58 -0.06 17.60
C ILE A 135 -1.57 -0.12 19.14
N ARG A 136 -0.54 0.44 19.79
CA ARG A 136 -0.50 0.60 21.25
C ARG A 136 -1.63 1.50 21.76
N ASN A 137 -1.91 2.59 21.08
CA ASN A 137 -3.02 3.49 21.42
C ASN A 137 -4.39 2.80 21.35
N LEU A 138 -4.50 1.73 20.55
CA LEU A 138 -5.68 0.86 20.52
C LEU A 138 -5.69 -0.21 21.61
N GLY A 139 -4.70 -0.24 22.50
CA GLY A 139 -4.65 -1.11 23.67
C GLY A 139 -3.84 -2.40 23.49
N ALA A 140 -2.97 -2.48 22.50
CA ALA A 140 -2.04 -3.61 22.36
C ALA A 140 -0.76 -3.39 23.18
N ASP A 141 -0.22 -4.48 23.72
CA ASP A 141 1.06 -4.55 24.41
C ASP A 141 2.16 -4.96 23.44
N PHE A 142 3.35 -4.37 23.60
CA PHE A 142 4.54 -4.65 22.79
C PHE A 142 5.69 -5.08 23.72
N VAL A 143 6.27 -6.23 23.40
CA VAL A 143 7.48 -6.74 24.05
C VAL A 143 8.53 -7.00 22.99
N TYR A 144 9.73 -6.45 23.16
CA TYR A 144 10.86 -6.80 22.32
C TYR A 144 11.64 -7.97 22.95
N ASN A 145 11.69 -9.08 22.23
CA ASN A 145 12.44 -10.26 22.63
C ASN A 145 13.86 -10.17 22.06
N GLU A 146 14.82 -9.77 22.91
CA GLU A 146 16.22 -9.56 22.48
C GLU A 146 16.89 -10.83 21.97
N ARG A 147 16.53 -12.01 22.50
CA ARG A 147 17.15 -13.28 22.12
C ARG A 147 16.77 -13.70 20.70
N ARG A 148 15.54 -13.41 20.30
CA ARG A 148 14.99 -13.75 18.97
C ARG A 148 15.00 -12.56 18.02
N GLU A 149 15.34 -11.36 18.48
CA GLU A 149 15.29 -10.10 17.73
C GLU A 149 13.90 -9.85 17.11
N VAL A 150 12.82 -10.11 17.87
CA VAL A 150 11.45 -9.98 17.41
C VAL A 150 10.64 -9.07 18.30
N TYR A 151 9.62 -8.44 17.73
CA TYR A 151 8.54 -7.79 18.45
C TYR A 151 7.40 -8.79 18.62
N GLU A 152 7.02 -9.04 19.86
CA GLU A 152 5.83 -9.79 20.25
C GLU A 152 4.74 -8.79 20.60
N ILE A 153 3.61 -8.87 19.92
CA ILE A 153 2.50 -7.94 20.06
C ILE A 153 1.28 -8.75 20.51
N SER A 154 0.57 -8.27 21.53
CA SER A 154 -0.64 -8.94 22.03
C SER A 154 -1.70 -7.93 22.45
N ALA A 155 -2.96 -8.30 22.29
CA ALA A 155 -4.09 -7.55 22.79
C ALA A 155 -5.18 -8.50 23.29
N ARG A 156 -5.69 -8.25 24.48
CA ARG A 156 -6.88 -8.98 25.00
C ARG A 156 -8.16 -8.42 24.39
N GLN A 157 -8.24 -7.11 24.29
CA GLN A 157 -9.35 -6.39 23.68
C GLN A 157 -8.83 -5.05 23.18
N LEU A 158 -9.01 -4.79 21.91
CA LEU A 158 -8.71 -3.49 21.31
C LEU A 158 -9.83 -2.50 21.62
N GLN A 159 -9.45 -1.25 21.86
CA GLN A 159 -10.36 -0.13 22.15
C GLN A 159 -10.11 1.01 21.20
N GLY A 160 -11.18 1.59 20.66
CA GLY A 160 -11.09 2.80 19.87
C GLY A 160 -10.47 3.96 20.64
N SER A 161 -9.70 4.79 19.98
CA SER A 161 -8.96 5.88 20.58
C SER A 161 -8.82 7.05 19.61
N TYR A 162 -8.62 8.25 20.16
CA TYR A 162 -8.19 9.41 19.38
C TYR A 162 -6.66 9.43 19.31
N MET A 163 -6.11 9.60 18.12
CA MET A 163 -4.66 9.70 17.92
C MET A 163 -4.29 10.74 16.87
N LEU A 164 -3.19 11.44 17.13
CA LEU A 164 -2.47 12.28 16.18
C LEU A 164 -1.22 11.52 15.74
N LEU A 165 -1.05 11.29 14.45
CA LEU A 165 0.16 10.66 13.92
C LEU A 165 1.26 11.70 13.74
N ASP A 166 2.48 11.37 14.19
CA ASP A 166 3.66 12.23 14.06
C ASP A 166 4.06 12.47 12.59
N GLU A 167 3.70 11.53 11.72
CA GLU A 167 3.90 11.60 10.27
C GLU A 167 2.71 10.97 9.53
N ALA A 168 2.41 11.46 8.34
CA ALA A 168 1.41 10.86 7.45
C ALA A 168 1.98 9.59 6.78
N SER A 169 2.24 8.56 7.59
CA SER A 169 2.80 7.30 7.12
C SER A 169 1.74 6.43 6.43
N VAL A 170 1.93 6.11 5.15
CA VAL A 170 1.02 5.25 4.38
C VAL A 170 0.84 3.89 5.07
N THR A 171 1.94 3.18 5.29
CA THR A 171 1.90 1.84 5.88
C THR A 171 1.51 1.87 7.37
N GLY A 172 1.88 2.93 8.10
CA GLY A 172 1.45 3.14 9.47
C GLY A 172 -0.06 3.35 9.55
N THR A 173 -0.62 4.26 8.74
CA THR A 173 -2.07 4.49 8.65
C THR A 173 -2.81 3.20 8.30
N ALA A 174 -2.37 2.48 7.27
CA ALA A 174 -3.00 1.23 6.86
C ALA A 174 -3.04 0.18 7.98
N ASN A 175 -1.93 0.00 8.70
CA ASN A 175 -1.87 -0.95 9.81
C ASN A 175 -2.80 -0.55 10.95
N ILE A 176 -2.86 0.75 11.29
CA ILE A 176 -3.76 1.27 12.32
C ILE A 176 -5.22 1.10 11.90
N VAL A 177 -5.57 1.42 10.64
CA VAL A 177 -6.92 1.23 10.10
C VAL A 177 -7.33 -0.24 10.19
N MET A 178 -6.47 -1.17 9.71
CA MET A 178 -6.73 -2.61 9.79
C MET A 178 -6.88 -3.13 11.23
N THR A 179 -6.24 -2.46 12.19
CA THR A 179 -6.40 -2.80 13.61
C THR A 179 -7.70 -2.22 14.17
N ALA A 180 -8.03 -0.99 13.82
CA ALA A 180 -9.14 -0.24 14.39
C ALA A 180 -10.52 -0.75 13.94
N VAL A 181 -10.63 -1.36 12.74
CA VAL A 181 -11.93 -1.84 12.23
C VAL A 181 -12.58 -2.93 13.09
N LEU A 182 -11.79 -3.65 13.91
CA LEU A 182 -12.28 -4.64 14.87
C LEU A 182 -12.07 -4.19 16.34
N ALA A 183 -11.64 -2.94 16.57
CA ALA A 183 -11.51 -2.40 17.94
C ALA A 183 -12.88 -1.94 18.45
N LYS A 184 -13.16 -2.13 19.75
CA LYS A 184 -14.43 -1.72 20.32
C LYS A 184 -14.55 -0.21 20.42
N GLY A 185 -15.63 0.35 19.89
CA GLY A 185 -15.94 1.77 19.92
C GLY A 185 -15.29 2.55 18.77
N LYS A 186 -15.15 3.86 18.97
CA LYS A 186 -14.75 4.79 17.91
C LYS A 186 -13.25 5.11 17.96
N THR A 187 -12.59 4.99 16.80
CA THR A 187 -11.21 5.45 16.59
C THR A 187 -11.23 6.70 15.70
N THR A 188 -10.43 7.69 16.06
CA THR A 188 -10.19 8.88 15.23
C THR A 188 -8.68 9.01 15.00
N ILE A 189 -8.28 9.04 13.73
CA ILE A 189 -6.89 9.17 13.31
C ILE A 189 -6.73 10.54 12.65
N TYR A 190 -5.99 11.44 13.29
CA TYR A 190 -5.62 12.73 12.72
C TYR A 190 -4.21 12.64 12.12
N ASN A 191 -3.98 13.37 11.03
CA ASN A 191 -2.77 13.29 10.19
C ASN A 191 -2.58 11.89 9.58
N ALA A 192 -3.69 11.23 9.23
CA ALA A 192 -3.66 9.99 8.46
C ALA A 192 -3.12 10.25 7.06
N ALA A 193 -2.44 9.26 6.49
CA ALA A 193 -2.12 9.26 5.07
C ALA A 193 -3.42 9.17 4.25
N CYS A 194 -3.48 9.85 3.12
CA CYS A 194 -4.68 9.94 2.27
C CYS A 194 -4.43 9.61 0.80
N GLU A 195 -3.29 8.99 0.50
CA GLU A 195 -2.97 8.51 -0.84
C GLU A 195 -4.02 7.52 -1.37
N PRO A 196 -4.15 7.37 -2.69
CA PRO A 196 -5.08 6.43 -3.31
C PRO A 196 -5.05 5.02 -2.70
N TYR A 197 -3.88 4.52 -2.33
CA TYR A 197 -3.72 3.19 -1.69
C TYR A 197 -4.50 3.06 -0.38
N ILE A 198 -4.44 4.09 0.49
CA ILE A 198 -5.20 4.11 1.76
C ILE A 198 -6.69 4.25 1.49
N GLN A 199 -7.06 5.09 0.52
CA GLN A 199 -8.46 5.24 0.14
C GLN A 199 -9.05 3.91 -0.33
N GLN A 200 -8.32 3.16 -1.17
CA GLN A 200 -8.75 1.86 -1.68
C GLN A 200 -8.84 0.81 -0.57
N LEU A 201 -7.88 0.77 0.34
CA LEU A 201 -7.95 -0.08 1.54
C LEU A 201 -9.21 0.22 2.36
N CYS A 202 -9.48 1.50 2.66
CA CYS A 202 -10.66 1.89 3.42
C CYS A 202 -11.97 1.55 2.69
N ARG A 203 -12.02 1.77 1.36
CA ARG A 203 -13.19 1.40 0.54
C ARG A 203 -13.41 -0.11 0.50
N MET A 204 -12.34 -0.90 0.38
CA MET A 204 -12.44 -2.36 0.46
C MET A 204 -12.95 -2.80 1.82
N LEU A 205 -12.39 -2.29 2.91
CA LEU A 205 -12.83 -2.61 4.27
C LEU A 205 -14.30 -2.23 4.51
N ASN A 206 -14.76 -1.08 3.99
CA ASN A 206 -16.17 -0.70 4.06
C ASN A 206 -17.08 -1.69 3.28
N ARG A 207 -16.64 -2.20 2.12
CA ARG A 207 -17.36 -3.28 1.43
C ARG A 207 -17.37 -4.58 2.22
N MET A 208 -16.34 -4.83 3.03
CA MET A 208 -16.28 -5.97 3.95
C MET A 208 -17.17 -5.77 5.19
N GLY A 209 -17.80 -4.62 5.39
CA GLY A 209 -18.69 -4.31 6.51
C GLY A 209 -18.10 -3.37 7.57
N ALA A 210 -16.89 -2.86 7.39
CA ALA A 210 -16.33 -1.83 8.26
C ALA A 210 -17.10 -0.50 8.13
N LYS A 211 -16.90 0.39 9.10
CA LYS A 211 -17.51 1.72 9.15
C LYS A 211 -16.41 2.78 9.23
N ILE A 212 -15.89 3.16 8.07
CA ILE A 212 -14.80 4.14 7.95
C ILE A 212 -15.34 5.37 7.23
N GLU A 213 -15.17 6.54 7.84
CA GLU A 213 -15.51 7.86 7.31
C GLU A 213 -14.26 8.72 7.15
N GLY A 214 -14.36 9.81 6.37
CA GLY A 214 -13.24 10.73 6.11
C GLY A 214 -12.25 10.21 5.07
N ILE A 215 -12.61 9.20 4.27
CA ILE A 215 -11.77 8.67 3.19
C ILE A 215 -11.39 9.80 2.23
N ALA A 216 -10.14 9.82 1.78
CA ALA A 216 -9.52 10.90 1.00
C ALA A 216 -9.23 12.19 1.79
N SER A 217 -9.22 12.12 3.12
CA SER A 217 -8.76 13.20 3.97
C SER A 217 -7.73 12.70 5.00
N ASN A 218 -7.06 13.63 5.66
CA ASN A 218 -6.11 13.32 6.72
C ASN A 218 -6.78 13.08 8.10
N LEU A 219 -8.11 13.03 8.14
CA LEU A 219 -8.89 12.75 9.34
C LEU A 219 -9.82 11.56 9.07
N LEU A 220 -9.43 10.39 9.55
CA LEU A 220 -10.24 9.18 9.46
C LEU A 220 -10.99 8.94 10.77
N THR A 221 -12.24 8.52 10.65
CA THR A 221 -13.05 8.04 11.76
C THR A 221 -13.48 6.61 11.48
N ILE A 222 -13.31 5.72 12.44
CA ILE A 222 -13.60 4.30 12.32
C ILE A 222 -14.46 3.88 13.51
N GLU A 223 -15.65 3.37 13.24
CA GLU A 223 -16.46 2.67 14.24
C GLU A 223 -16.17 1.18 14.13
N GLY A 224 -15.66 0.57 15.20
CA GLY A 224 -15.30 -0.85 15.17
C GLY A 224 -16.53 -1.75 15.05
N VAL A 225 -16.35 -2.88 14.37
CA VAL A 225 -17.38 -3.91 14.16
C VAL A 225 -16.93 -5.24 14.74
N ASP A 226 -17.88 -6.15 14.98
CA ASP A 226 -17.58 -7.46 15.58
C ASP A 226 -16.92 -8.41 14.56
N GLU A 227 -17.28 -8.29 13.27
CA GLU A 227 -16.74 -9.14 12.19
C GLU A 227 -16.75 -8.41 10.85
N LEU A 228 -15.92 -8.93 9.93
CA LEU A 228 -15.87 -8.49 8.53
C LEU A 228 -16.15 -9.68 7.60
N HIS A 229 -16.69 -9.38 6.42
CA HIS A 229 -17.12 -10.35 5.43
C HIS A 229 -16.18 -10.42 4.23
N GLY A 230 -16.40 -11.40 3.34
CA GLY A 230 -15.73 -11.50 2.05
C GLY A 230 -16.13 -10.38 1.10
N THR A 231 -15.28 -10.11 0.11
CA THR A 231 -15.53 -9.09 -0.92
C THR A 231 -14.69 -9.33 -2.16
N ASP A 232 -14.99 -8.58 -3.21
CA ASP A 232 -14.15 -8.40 -4.40
C ASP A 232 -13.44 -7.05 -4.36
N HIS A 233 -12.18 -7.01 -4.83
CA HIS A 233 -11.42 -5.78 -4.95
C HIS A 233 -10.52 -5.81 -6.19
N THR A 234 -10.48 -4.70 -6.93
CA THR A 234 -9.55 -4.51 -8.05
C THR A 234 -8.51 -3.47 -7.66
N ILE A 235 -7.24 -3.87 -7.74
CA ILE A 235 -6.09 -3.00 -7.48
C ILE A 235 -6.01 -1.92 -8.57
N LEU A 236 -5.80 -0.67 -8.16
CA LEU A 236 -5.58 0.43 -9.10
C LEU A 236 -4.30 0.23 -9.93
N PRO A 237 -4.22 0.81 -11.14
CA PRO A 237 -2.94 0.98 -11.83
C PRO A 237 -1.95 1.73 -10.94
N ASP A 238 -0.65 1.37 -11.02
CA ASP A 238 0.36 2.01 -10.18
C ASP A 238 0.64 3.45 -10.65
N MET A 239 0.19 4.41 -9.88
CA MET A 239 0.39 5.84 -10.18
C MET A 239 1.87 6.22 -10.23
N ILE A 240 2.75 5.49 -9.52
CA ILE A 240 4.20 5.72 -9.53
C ILE A 240 4.77 5.28 -10.88
N GLU A 241 4.29 4.16 -11.44
CA GLU A 241 4.66 3.76 -12.81
C GLU A 241 4.15 4.77 -13.83
N VAL A 242 2.91 5.25 -13.69
CA VAL A 242 2.37 6.31 -14.59
C VAL A 242 3.27 7.54 -14.58
N GLY A 243 3.65 8.05 -13.41
CA GLY A 243 4.58 9.17 -13.27
C GLY A 243 5.95 8.86 -13.90
N SER A 244 6.46 7.64 -13.69
CA SER A 244 7.73 7.20 -14.28
C SER A 244 7.67 7.14 -15.82
N PHE A 245 6.55 6.70 -16.39
CA PHE A 245 6.36 6.65 -17.84
C PHE A 245 6.23 8.05 -18.45
N ILE A 246 5.56 8.98 -17.78
CA ILE A 246 5.54 10.40 -18.19
C ILE A 246 6.97 10.95 -18.19
N GLY A 247 7.73 10.73 -17.12
CA GLY A 247 9.13 11.14 -17.02
C GLY A 247 10.01 10.50 -18.09
N MET A 248 9.83 9.20 -18.37
CA MET A 248 10.55 8.48 -19.42
C MET A 248 10.26 9.07 -20.79
N ALA A 249 9.00 9.33 -21.14
CA ALA A 249 8.63 9.95 -22.40
C ALA A 249 9.30 11.32 -22.58
N ALA A 250 9.25 12.15 -21.52
CA ALA A 250 9.88 13.46 -21.54
C ALA A 250 11.41 13.40 -21.71
N MET A 251 12.09 12.57 -20.93
CA MET A 251 13.56 12.49 -20.96
C MET A 251 14.12 11.89 -22.24
N THR A 252 13.35 11.02 -22.89
CA THR A 252 13.75 10.38 -24.16
C THR A 252 13.20 11.10 -25.41
N LYS A 253 12.50 12.24 -25.21
CA LYS A 253 11.81 12.98 -26.28
C LYS A 253 10.89 12.11 -27.10
N SER A 254 10.15 11.27 -26.42
CA SER A 254 9.33 10.19 -26.97
C SER A 254 7.86 10.57 -27.02
N GLU A 255 7.11 9.89 -27.92
CA GLU A 255 5.66 9.97 -27.97
C GLU A 255 5.06 8.67 -27.42
N LEU A 256 4.42 8.73 -26.25
CA LEU A 256 3.84 7.57 -25.59
C LEU A 256 2.38 7.81 -25.24
N THR A 257 1.58 6.75 -25.32
CA THR A 257 0.24 6.71 -24.70
C THR A 257 0.27 5.74 -23.51
N ILE A 258 0.03 6.26 -22.32
CA ILE A 258 -0.08 5.47 -21.10
C ILE A 258 -1.55 5.13 -20.94
N LYS A 259 -1.85 3.83 -20.98
CA LYS A 259 -3.21 3.31 -21.05
C LYS A 259 -3.79 3.01 -19.66
N ASN A 260 -5.11 3.23 -19.52
CA ASN A 260 -5.87 2.82 -18.34
C ASN A 260 -5.23 3.31 -17.03
N VAL A 261 -4.92 4.60 -16.94
CA VAL A 261 -4.14 5.17 -15.82
C VAL A 261 -4.95 5.40 -14.56
N SER A 262 -6.27 5.21 -14.60
CA SER A 262 -7.19 5.61 -13.52
C SER A 262 -7.02 7.09 -13.16
N HIS A 263 -7.27 7.96 -14.13
CA HIS A 263 -6.93 9.38 -14.10
C HIS A 263 -7.42 10.10 -12.82
N GLU A 264 -8.60 9.74 -12.32
CA GLU A 264 -9.18 10.29 -11.08
C GLU A 264 -8.35 10.00 -9.82
N ASN A 265 -7.50 8.96 -9.87
CA ASN A 265 -6.67 8.50 -8.75
C ASN A 265 -5.19 8.91 -8.88
N LEU A 266 -4.80 9.69 -9.89
CA LEU A 266 -3.42 10.14 -10.07
C LEU A 266 -3.02 11.30 -9.14
N GLY A 267 -4.00 11.91 -8.46
CA GLY A 267 -3.76 13.03 -7.56
C GLY A 267 -3.07 14.20 -8.28
N ILE A 268 -1.95 14.67 -7.72
CA ILE A 268 -1.22 15.82 -8.25
C ILE A 268 -0.21 15.49 -9.35
N ILE A 269 -0.03 14.21 -9.69
CA ILE A 269 1.02 13.77 -10.65
C ILE A 269 0.92 14.51 -11.99
N PRO A 270 -0.23 14.57 -12.66
CA PRO A 270 -0.34 15.27 -13.94
C PRO A 270 0.00 16.77 -13.82
N ASP A 271 -0.47 17.44 -12.77
CA ASP A 271 -0.20 18.87 -12.56
C ASP A 271 1.28 19.13 -12.28
N SER A 272 1.94 18.28 -11.50
CA SER A 272 3.38 18.39 -11.22
C SER A 272 4.21 18.31 -12.49
N PHE A 273 3.91 17.36 -13.38
CA PHE A 273 4.60 17.24 -14.67
C PHE A 273 4.25 18.38 -15.64
N ARG A 274 3.01 18.85 -15.66
CA ARG A 274 2.61 20.04 -16.41
C ARG A 274 3.42 21.28 -16.00
N ARG A 275 3.63 21.47 -14.70
CA ARG A 275 4.42 22.59 -14.16
C ARG A 275 5.91 22.48 -14.51
N LEU A 276 6.42 21.28 -14.77
CA LEU A 276 7.75 21.06 -15.33
C LEU A 276 7.81 21.33 -16.85
N GLY A 277 6.69 21.73 -17.47
CA GLY A 277 6.59 22.06 -18.88
C GLY A 277 6.32 20.86 -19.78
N ILE A 278 5.97 19.70 -19.21
CA ILE A 278 5.63 18.50 -19.99
C ILE A 278 4.18 18.60 -20.44
N LYS A 279 3.96 18.51 -21.74
CA LYS A 279 2.63 18.48 -22.35
C LYS A 279 2.06 17.07 -22.21
N MET A 280 0.80 17.04 -21.82
CA MET A 280 0.03 15.79 -21.71
C MET A 280 -1.40 16.04 -22.19
N GLU A 281 -1.98 15.07 -22.86
CA GLU A 281 -3.36 15.09 -23.30
C GLU A 281 -4.11 13.93 -22.62
N GLN A 282 -5.17 14.24 -21.91
CA GLN A 282 -6.07 13.22 -21.41
C GLN A 282 -6.97 12.72 -22.55
N ARG A 283 -6.97 11.41 -22.79
CA ARG A 283 -7.79 10.73 -23.79
C ARG A 283 -8.63 9.65 -23.15
N GLY A 284 -9.75 10.07 -22.53
CA GLY A 284 -10.54 9.20 -21.67
C GLY A 284 -9.79 8.87 -20.38
N ASP A 285 -9.51 7.60 -20.12
CA ASP A 285 -8.68 7.15 -19.01
C ASP A 285 -7.20 6.93 -19.38
N ASP A 286 -6.78 7.39 -20.56
CA ASP A 286 -5.40 7.33 -21.03
C ASP A 286 -4.72 8.71 -20.92
N ILE A 287 -3.39 8.71 -20.78
CA ILE A 287 -2.56 9.91 -20.91
C ILE A 287 -1.67 9.76 -22.14
N HIS A 288 -1.82 10.67 -23.08
CA HIS A 288 -0.91 10.80 -24.20
C HIS A 288 0.13 11.87 -23.92
N VAL A 289 1.41 11.52 -24.05
CA VAL A 289 2.56 12.41 -23.89
C VAL A 289 3.19 12.59 -25.26
N PRO A 290 3.02 13.75 -25.91
CA PRO A 290 3.62 14.02 -27.22
C PRO A 290 5.13 14.22 -27.10
N ALA A 291 5.88 13.95 -28.14
CA ALA A 291 7.30 14.25 -28.22
C ALA A 291 7.55 15.76 -28.08
N GLN A 292 8.49 16.14 -27.23
CA GLN A 292 8.90 17.54 -27.01
C GLN A 292 10.42 17.68 -27.02
N ASP A 293 10.92 18.75 -27.65
CA ASP A 293 12.35 19.08 -27.69
C ASP A 293 12.79 19.98 -26.53
N THR A 294 11.87 20.79 -26.03
CA THR A 294 12.16 21.80 -24.99
C THR A 294 11.06 21.82 -23.94
N TYR A 295 11.43 22.12 -22.71
CA TYR A 295 10.55 22.22 -21.56
C TYR A 295 10.69 23.61 -20.93
N GLN A 296 9.56 24.25 -20.64
CA GLN A 296 9.53 25.53 -19.95
C GLN A 296 8.93 25.31 -18.56
N ILE A 297 9.80 25.35 -17.56
CA ILE A 297 9.38 25.17 -16.16
C ILE A 297 8.57 26.40 -15.74
N GLU A 298 7.44 26.18 -15.10
CA GLU A 298 6.60 27.20 -14.50
C GLU A 298 7.30 27.81 -13.28
N SER A 299 7.41 29.13 -13.24
CA SER A 299 7.97 29.83 -12.08
C SER A 299 6.85 30.26 -11.13
N PHE A 300 7.17 30.45 -9.84
CA PHE A 300 6.28 31.15 -8.92
C PHE A 300 6.08 32.61 -9.35
N ILE A 301 5.00 33.24 -8.86
CA ILE A 301 4.65 34.64 -9.19
C ILE A 301 5.79 35.62 -8.86
N ASP A 302 6.55 35.35 -7.81
CA ASP A 302 7.70 36.13 -7.37
C ASP A 302 9.01 35.77 -8.09
N GLY A 303 8.96 34.84 -9.07
CA GLY A 303 10.14 34.36 -9.80
C GLY A 303 11.03 33.38 -9.02
N SER A 304 10.64 32.96 -7.83
CA SER A 304 11.41 31.99 -7.06
C SER A 304 11.33 30.57 -7.68
N ILE A 305 12.27 29.73 -7.30
CA ILE A 305 12.32 28.34 -7.75
C ILE A 305 11.14 27.58 -7.15
N MET A 306 10.42 26.85 -8.00
CA MET A 306 9.35 25.97 -7.57
C MET A 306 9.89 24.88 -6.65
N THR A 307 9.25 24.73 -5.49
CA THR A 307 9.46 23.60 -4.59
C THR A 307 8.25 22.70 -4.66
N ILE A 308 8.46 21.42 -4.99
CA ILE A 308 7.45 20.38 -4.89
C ILE A 308 7.71 19.69 -3.56
N ALA A 309 6.78 19.80 -2.63
CA ALA A 309 6.82 19.08 -1.37
C ALA A 309 6.35 17.62 -1.61
N ASP A 310 6.73 16.73 -0.69
CA ASP A 310 6.14 15.40 -0.65
C ASP A 310 4.63 15.57 -0.55
N ALA A 311 3.96 15.09 -1.56
CA ALA A 311 2.51 15.09 -1.59
C ALA A 311 2.02 13.66 -1.51
N PRO A 312 0.97 13.46 -0.73
CA PRO A 312 0.30 12.19 -0.71
C PRO A 312 -0.36 11.89 -2.06
#